data_230c41a7facd489ba44f5b85bfc386cf
#
_entry.id   230c41a7facd489ba44f5b85bfc386cf
#
_cell.length_a   1.000
_cell.length_b   1.000
_cell.length_c   1.000
_cell.angle_alpha   90.00
_cell.angle_beta   90.00
_cell.angle_gamma   90.00
#
_symmetry.space_group_name_H-M   'P 1'
#
loop_
_entity.id
_entity.type
_entity.pdbx_description
1 polymer ?
#
loop_
_entity_poly.entity_id
_entity_poly.type
_entity_poly.pdbx_seq_one_letter_code
_entity_poly.pdbx_strand_id
1 'polypeptide(L)'
;MTRPTIRPDLRTMEGYHSPQLDVEVRLNTNEAPFPPPAGFLSAFLDEVGRIDWHRYPERLAQSLREDIAAVHDVEPQQIFVANGSNEVLQTICLTFGGSGRSVATFEPTYAMYQQIARTTQCEVIEVPRDSQHRVSMSEVITVVTRHQPDIIFFCSPNNPTGTPESLEVIEAALQISDGVVVVDEAYGQFADFTALDLLRGPYASESL
;
A
#
# COMPACT_ATOMS: atom_id res chain seq x y z
N MET A 1 38.44 -13.34 -8.31
CA MET A 1 37.24 -12.63 -8.75
C MET A 1 36.60 -11.98 -7.54
N THR A 2 36.44 -10.68 -7.52
CA THR A 2 35.73 -9.95 -6.47
C THR A 2 34.24 -10.16 -6.68
N ARG A 3 33.51 -10.61 -5.64
CA ARG A 3 32.05 -10.74 -5.71
C ARG A 3 31.41 -9.34 -5.73
N PRO A 4 30.30 -9.14 -6.45
CA PRO A 4 29.53 -7.91 -6.34
C PRO A 4 29.16 -7.62 -4.88
N THR A 5 29.24 -6.37 -4.48
CA THR A 5 28.89 -5.94 -3.11
C THR A 5 27.52 -5.27 -3.10
N ILE A 6 26.74 -5.53 -2.05
CA ILE A 6 25.48 -4.83 -1.79
C ILE A 6 25.81 -3.36 -1.47
N ARG A 7 24.90 -2.45 -1.83
CA ARG A 7 24.96 -1.04 -1.42
C ARG A 7 25.22 -0.93 0.09
N PRO A 8 26.09 -0.01 0.55
CA PRO A 8 26.47 0.08 1.97
C PRO A 8 25.27 0.31 2.90
N ASP A 9 24.30 1.12 2.48
CA ASP A 9 23.08 1.45 3.21
C ASP A 9 22.13 0.24 3.43
N LEU A 10 22.23 -0.79 2.59
CA LEU A 10 21.43 -2.01 2.68
C LEU A 10 22.10 -3.15 3.44
N ARG A 11 23.38 -3.01 3.83
CA ARG A 11 24.15 -4.10 4.45
C ARG A 11 23.62 -4.55 5.81
N THR A 12 22.99 -3.62 6.54
CA THR A 12 22.42 -3.84 7.88
C THR A 12 20.91 -4.06 7.85
N MET A 13 20.32 -4.02 6.66
CA MET A 13 18.88 -4.22 6.52
C MET A 13 18.56 -5.71 6.64
N GLU A 14 17.73 -6.05 7.62
CA GLU A 14 17.17 -7.38 7.74
C GLU A 14 15.94 -7.49 6.82
N GLY A 15 15.86 -8.59 6.05
CA GLY A 15 14.70 -8.87 5.21
C GLY A 15 13.45 -9.14 6.04
N TYR A 16 12.29 -8.81 5.51
CA TYR A 16 11.03 -9.24 6.12
C TYR A 16 11.00 -10.76 6.22
N HIS A 17 10.80 -11.27 7.42
CA HIS A 17 10.69 -12.69 7.68
C HIS A 17 9.39 -12.99 8.41
N SER A 18 8.49 -13.72 7.77
CA SER A 18 7.32 -14.30 8.41
C SER A 18 7.52 -15.82 8.53
N PRO A 19 7.63 -16.38 9.73
CA PRO A 19 7.82 -17.81 9.91
C PRO A 19 6.65 -18.58 9.29
N GLN A 20 6.97 -19.56 8.42
CA GLN A 20 5.99 -20.52 7.93
C GLN A 20 5.97 -21.70 8.90
N LEU A 21 5.00 -21.71 9.80
CA LEU A 21 4.84 -22.73 10.82
C LEU A 21 3.79 -23.75 10.34
N ASP A 22 4.08 -25.03 10.58
CA ASP A 22 3.11 -26.11 10.39
C ASP A 22 2.24 -26.21 11.66
N VAL A 23 1.15 -25.45 11.66
CA VAL A 23 0.21 -25.33 12.78
C VAL A 23 -1.24 -25.41 12.25
N GLU A 24 -2.14 -25.92 13.08
CA GLU A 24 -3.56 -26.05 12.73
C GLU A 24 -4.22 -24.68 12.48
N VAL A 25 -3.87 -23.66 13.27
CA VAL A 25 -4.39 -22.29 13.13
C VAL A 25 -3.22 -21.34 12.87
N ARG A 26 -3.18 -20.77 11.67
CA ARG A 26 -2.16 -19.81 11.25
C ARG A 26 -2.71 -18.40 11.23
N LEU A 27 -2.23 -17.52 12.10
CA LEU A 27 -2.70 -16.14 12.24
C LEU A 27 -1.62 -15.07 11.95
N ASN A 28 -0.40 -15.50 11.61
CA ASN A 28 0.76 -14.61 11.48
C ASN A 28 0.94 -13.99 10.08
N THR A 29 0.15 -14.40 9.10
CA THR A 29 0.28 -13.97 7.68
C THR A 29 -1.00 -13.39 7.11
N ASN A 30 -2.06 -13.28 7.93
CA ASN A 30 -3.39 -12.78 7.53
C ASN A 30 -3.97 -13.53 6.30
N GLU A 31 -3.69 -14.83 6.19
CA GLU A 31 -4.23 -15.68 5.14
C GLU A 31 -5.74 -15.87 5.32
N ALA A 32 -6.47 -15.96 4.20
CA ALA A 32 -7.89 -16.27 4.25
C ALA A 32 -8.12 -17.66 4.89
N PRO A 33 -8.99 -17.77 5.91
CA PRO A 33 -9.21 -19.06 6.62
C PRO A 33 -10.04 -20.06 5.83
N PHE A 34 -10.63 -19.64 4.71
CA PHE A 34 -11.51 -20.44 3.87
C PHE A 34 -10.96 -20.57 2.45
N PRO A 35 -11.18 -21.71 1.78
CA PRO A 35 -10.86 -21.85 0.37
C PRO A 35 -11.74 -20.92 -0.48
N PRO A 36 -11.35 -20.66 -1.74
CA PRO A 36 -12.17 -19.91 -2.67
C PRO A 36 -13.59 -20.51 -2.81
N PRO A 37 -14.60 -19.69 -3.18
CA PRO A 37 -15.98 -20.14 -3.37
C PRO A 37 -16.08 -21.33 -4.32
N ALA A 38 -17.10 -22.15 -4.14
CA ALA A 38 -17.39 -23.26 -5.05
C ALA A 38 -17.57 -22.75 -6.49
N GLY A 39 -17.00 -23.44 -7.46
CA GLY A 39 -17.02 -23.05 -8.87
C GLY A 39 -15.92 -22.07 -9.29
N PHE A 40 -15.26 -21.36 -8.35
CA PHE A 40 -14.15 -20.46 -8.69
C PHE A 40 -13.04 -21.17 -9.46
N LEU A 41 -12.60 -22.34 -8.99
CA LEU A 41 -11.51 -23.09 -9.62
C LEU A 41 -11.87 -23.51 -11.05
N SER A 42 -13.10 -23.95 -11.28
CA SER A 42 -13.56 -24.32 -12.63
C SER A 42 -13.53 -23.10 -13.58
N ALA A 43 -14.11 -21.99 -13.14
CA ALA A 43 -14.11 -20.75 -13.94
C ALA A 43 -12.69 -20.24 -14.22
N PHE A 44 -11.82 -20.28 -13.22
CA PHE A 44 -10.41 -19.92 -13.36
C PHE A 44 -9.68 -20.81 -14.39
N LEU A 45 -9.86 -22.14 -14.33
CA LEU A 45 -9.24 -23.06 -15.27
C LEU A 45 -9.77 -22.89 -16.69
N ASP A 46 -11.05 -22.57 -16.87
CA ASP A 46 -11.65 -22.26 -18.16
C ASP A 46 -11.02 -20.99 -18.77
N GLU A 47 -10.82 -19.94 -17.98
CA GLU A 47 -10.15 -18.71 -18.44
C GLU A 47 -8.67 -18.96 -18.73
N VAL A 48 -7.95 -19.66 -17.87
CA VAL A 48 -6.55 -20.06 -18.11
C VAL A 48 -6.39 -20.83 -19.41
N GLY A 49 -7.37 -21.71 -19.74
CA GLY A 49 -7.39 -22.48 -20.99
C GLY A 49 -7.60 -21.63 -22.26
N ARG A 50 -8.08 -20.40 -22.12
CA ARG A 50 -8.28 -19.45 -23.24
C ARG A 50 -7.09 -18.55 -23.50
N ILE A 51 -6.09 -18.54 -22.59
CA ILE A 51 -4.92 -17.67 -22.72
C ILE A 51 -4.00 -18.16 -23.84
N ASP A 52 -3.64 -17.28 -24.73
CA ASP A 52 -2.59 -17.48 -25.74
C ASP A 52 -1.19 -17.32 -25.11
N TRP A 53 -0.73 -18.34 -24.41
CA TRP A 53 0.53 -18.34 -23.65
C TRP A 53 1.79 -17.96 -24.42
N HIS A 54 1.76 -18.00 -25.74
CA HIS A 54 2.86 -17.63 -26.64
C HIS A 54 2.78 -16.16 -27.08
N ARG A 55 1.83 -15.39 -26.53
CA ARG A 55 1.63 -13.97 -26.82
C ARG A 55 1.90 -13.12 -25.58
N TYR A 56 2.26 -11.87 -25.81
CA TYR A 56 2.29 -10.89 -24.73
C TYR A 56 0.87 -10.64 -24.21
N PRO A 57 0.72 -10.45 -22.90
CA PRO A 57 -0.56 -10.03 -22.35
C PRO A 57 -0.93 -8.61 -22.82
N GLU A 58 -2.15 -8.21 -22.56
CA GLU A 58 -2.61 -6.84 -22.78
C GLU A 58 -1.74 -5.85 -21.99
N ARG A 59 -1.13 -4.91 -22.70
CA ARG A 59 -0.08 -4.04 -22.14
C ARG A 59 -0.56 -3.15 -21.00
N LEU A 60 -1.80 -2.67 -21.05
CA LEU A 60 -2.37 -1.74 -20.09
C LEU A 60 -3.36 -2.41 -19.14
N ALA A 61 -3.57 -3.73 -19.24
CA ALA A 61 -4.59 -4.46 -18.49
C ALA A 61 -5.95 -3.73 -18.48
N GLN A 62 -6.38 -3.25 -19.65
CA GLN A 62 -7.52 -2.35 -19.78
C GLN A 62 -8.82 -2.97 -19.25
N SER A 63 -9.10 -4.22 -19.63
CA SER A 63 -10.29 -4.93 -19.16
C SER A 63 -10.31 -5.10 -17.64
N LEU A 64 -9.18 -5.47 -17.04
CA LEU A 64 -9.07 -5.58 -15.58
C LEU A 64 -9.25 -4.21 -14.89
N ARG A 65 -8.71 -3.15 -15.46
CA ARG A 65 -8.87 -1.78 -14.91
C ARG A 65 -10.33 -1.32 -14.99
N GLU A 66 -11.04 -1.63 -16.08
CA GLU A 66 -12.46 -1.35 -16.25
C GLU A 66 -13.31 -2.10 -15.20
N ASP A 67 -13.02 -3.38 -14.97
CA ASP A 67 -13.71 -4.19 -13.96
C ASP A 67 -13.48 -3.65 -12.54
N ILE A 68 -12.23 -3.31 -12.19
CA ILE A 68 -11.89 -2.72 -10.89
C ILE A 68 -12.55 -1.34 -10.73
N ALA A 69 -12.49 -0.50 -11.74
CA ALA A 69 -13.10 0.82 -11.75
C ALA A 69 -14.62 0.75 -11.52
N ALA A 70 -15.30 -0.20 -12.18
CA ALA A 70 -16.73 -0.44 -11.99
C ALA A 70 -17.08 -0.88 -10.56
N VAL A 71 -16.22 -1.72 -9.91
CA VAL A 71 -16.44 -2.16 -8.52
C VAL A 71 -16.27 -0.99 -7.54
N HIS A 72 -15.36 -0.08 -7.82
CA HIS A 72 -15.01 1.02 -6.91
C HIS A 72 -15.66 2.36 -7.28
N ASP A 73 -16.48 2.41 -8.33
CA ASP A 73 -17.16 3.62 -8.83
C ASP A 73 -16.17 4.78 -9.09
N VAL A 74 -15.12 4.47 -9.85
CA VAL A 74 -14.08 5.40 -10.31
C VAL A 74 -13.82 5.22 -11.80
N GLU A 75 -13.02 6.10 -12.41
CA GLU A 75 -12.66 5.99 -13.82
C GLU A 75 -11.51 5.00 -14.04
N PRO A 76 -11.50 4.21 -15.16
CA PRO A 76 -10.41 3.28 -15.46
C PRO A 76 -9.02 3.92 -15.51
N GLN A 77 -8.93 5.21 -15.84
CA GLN A 77 -7.70 5.99 -15.86
C GLN A 77 -7.11 6.22 -14.45
N GLN A 78 -7.96 6.12 -13.42
CA GLN A 78 -7.55 6.23 -12.01
C GLN A 78 -7.07 4.89 -11.43
N ILE A 79 -7.05 3.81 -12.23
CA ILE A 79 -6.63 2.48 -11.79
C ILE A 79 -5.23 2.16 -12.32
N PHE A 80 -4.33 1.83 -11.42
CA PHE A 80 -3.04 1.19 -11.69
C PHE A 80 -3.04 -0.21 -11.09
N VAL A 81 -2.63 -1.21 -11.88
CA VAL A 81 -2.59 -2.62 -11.46
C VAL A 81 -1.17 -3.16 -11.47
N ALA A 82 -0.85 -3.98 -10.47
CA ALA A 82 0.45 -4.63 -10.32
C ALA A 82 0.30 -5.99 -9.59
N ASN A 83 1.42 -6.70 -9.37
CA ASN A 83 1.41 -8.00 -8.68
C ASN A 83 1.38 -7.82 -7.15
N GLY A 84 0.23 -7.39 -6.64
CA GLY A 84 0.00 -7.13 -5.22
C GLY A 84 0.47 -5.73 -4.77
N SER A 85 0.05 -5.36 -3.55
CA SER A 85 0.29 -4.03 -2.98
C SER A 85 1.78 -3.68 -2.87
N ASN A 86 2.66 -4.64 -2.60
CA ASN A 86 4.10 -4.37 -2.48
C ASN A 86 4.71 -3.82 -3.77
N GLU A 87 4.28 -4.28 -4.94
CA GLU A 87 4.76 -3.73 -6.22
C GLU A 87 4.18 -2.33 -6.48
N VAL A 88 2.93 -2.08 -6.08
CA VAL A 88 2.32 -0.74 -6.13
C VAL A 88 3.09 0.23 -5.24
N LEU A 89 3.32 -0.13 -3.97
CA LEU A 89 4.06 0.69 -3.00
C LEU A 89 5.50 0.96 -3.47
N GLN A 90 6.17 -0.05 -4.03
CA GLN A 90 7.50 0.11 -4.59
C GLN A 90 7.49 1.05 -5.81
N THR A 91 6.50 0.95 -6.66
CA THR A 91 6.35 1.83 -7.83
C THR A 91 6.12 3.27 -7.40
N ILE A 92 5.29 3.52 -6.37
CA ILE A 92 5.10 4.84 -5.78
C ILE A 92 6.43 5.38 -5.24
N CYS A 93 7.16 4.60 -4.44
CA CYS A 93 8.44 5.04 -3.89
C CYS A 93 9.52 5.25 -4.96
N LEU A 94 9.50 4.51 -6.07
CA LEU A 94 10.40 4.73 -7.20
C LEU A 94 10.06 5.97 -8.01
N THR A 95 8.78 6.34 -8.05
CA THR A 95 8.27 7.46 -8.84
C THR A 95 8.39 8.78 -8.09
N PHE A 96 7.97 8.81 -6.83
CA PHE A 96 7.87 10.02 -6.01
C PHE A 96 8.93 10.13 -4.92
N GLY A 97 9.61 9.02 -4.61
CA GLY A 97 10.69 8.91 -3.64
C GLY A 97 12.08 8.99 -4.25
N GLY A 98 13.06 8.43 -3.55
CA GLY A 98 14.46 8.34 -3.98
C GLY A 98 15.43 9.08 -3.07
N SER A 99 16.69 9.20 -3.49
CA SER A 99 17.73 9.87 -2.71
C SER A 99 17.42 11.34 -2.48
N GLY A 100 17.47 11.77 -1.23
CA GLY A 100 17.14 13.15 -0.82
C GLY A 100 15.65 13.41 -0.63
N ARG A 101 14.81 12.37 -0.77
CA ARG A 101 13.38 12.41 -0.52
C ARG A 101 13.01 11.58 0.70
N SER A 102 11.86 11.84 1.29
CA SER A 102 11.43 11.23 2.54
C SER A 102 10.03 10.62 2.47
N VAL A 103 9.85 9.60 3.31
CA VAL A 103 8.60 8.87 3.50
C VAL A 103 8.21 8.92 4.97
N ALA A 104 7.01 9.37 5.28
CA ALA A 104 6.47 9.32 6.64
C ALA A 104 5.59 8.07 6.84
N THR A 105 5.78 7.39 7.98
CA THR A 105 4.99 6.24 8.41
C THR A 105 4.57 6.38 9.88
N PHE A 106 3.44 5.78 10.26
CA PHE A 106 2.88 5.89 11.61
C PHE A 106 2.97 4.54 12.33
N GLU A 107 3.94 4.39 13.24
CA GLU A 107 4.31 3.12 13.86
C GLU A 107 3.53 2.80 15.16
N PRO A 108 3.22 1.51 15.41
CA PRO A 108 3.50 0.35 14.56
C PRO A 108 2.58 0.27 13.35
N THR A 109 3.13 -0.14 12.19
CA THR A 109 2.38 -0.32 10.96
C THR A 109 3.01 -1.44 10.09
N TYR A 110 2.60 -1.53 8.83
CA TYR A 110 3.10 -2.53 7.90
C TYR A 110 4.59 -2.32 7.59
N ALA A 111 5.42 -3.26 8.03
CA ALA A 111 6.89 -3.13 7.98
C ALA A 111 7.47 -2.94 6.57
N MET A 112 6.72 -3.31 5.53
CA MET A 112 7.20 -3.16 4.15
C MET A 112 7.29 -1.70 3.71
N TYR A 113 6.57 -0.76 4.31
CA TYR A 113 6.70 0.67 3.99
C TYR A 113 8.14 1.13 4.21
N GLN A 114 8.70 0.86 5.39
CA GLN A 114 10.07 1.21 5.69
C GLN A 114 11.07 0.47 4.82
N GLN A 115 10.85 -0.83 4.57
CA GLN A 115 11.76 -1.63 3.76
C GLN A 115 11.80 -1.14 2.31
N ILE A 116 10.64 -0.86 1.71
CA ILE A 116 10.55 -0.33 0.36
C ILE A 116 11.16 1.06 0.30
N ALA A 117 10.84 1.96 1.25
CA ALA A 117 11.42 3.30 1.32
C ALA A 117 12.96 3.26 1.36
N ARG A 118 13.55 2.44 2.24
CA ARG A 118 15.01 2.28 2.35
C ARG A 118 15.63 1.68 1.08
N THR A 119 14.98 0.68 0.46
CA THR A 119 15.48 0.08 -0.79
C THR A 119 15.45 1.04 -1.96
N THR A 120 14.50 1.97 -1.98
CA THR A 120 14.38 3.05 -2.98
C THR A 120 15.16 4.32 -2.59
N GLN A 121 15.96 4.28 -1.52
CA GLN A 121 16.83 5.37 -1.03
C GLN A 121 16.06 6.56 -0.42
N CYS A 122 14.83 6.38 0.00
CA CYS A 122 14.12 7.40 0.75
C CYS A 122 14.59 7.42 2.22
N GLU A 123 14.60 8.60 2.82
CA GLU A 123 14.67 8.75 4.26
C GLU A 123 13.31 8.36 4.88
N VAL A 124 13.34 7.62 6.00
CA VAL A 124 12.11 7.20 6.69
C VAL A 124 11.91 8.06 7.93
N ILE A 125 10.74 8.69 8.01
CA ILE A 125 10.27 9.48 9.15
C ILE A 125 9.25 8.62 9.89
N GLU A 126 9.65 8.08 11.04
CA GLU A 126 8.81 7.23 11.88
C GLU A 126 8.08 8.08 12.92
N VAL A 127 6.75 8.01 12.92
CA VAL A 127 5.88 8.74 13.85
C VAL A 127 5.16 7.74 14.74
N PRO A 128 5.21 7.85 16.06
CA PRO A 128 4.49 6.94 16.92
C PRO A 128 2.98 7.17 16.87
N ARG A 129 2.20 6.10 16.90
CA ARG A 129 0.75 6.13 17.16
C ARG A 129 0.48 6.38 18.65
N ASP A 130 -0.72 6.82 18.98
CA ASP A 130 -1.16 6.98 20.38
C ASP A 130 -1.29 5.62 21.09
N SER A 131 -1.61 5.64 22.38
CA SER A 131 -1.80 4.43 23.20
C SER A 131 -2.98 3.54 22.75
N GLN A 132 -3.83 4.04 21.89
CA GLN A 132 -4.93 3.30 21.25
C GLN A 132 -4.62 2.96 19.79
N HIS A 133 -3.36 3.08 19.40
CA HIS A 133 -2.87 2.83 18.04
C HIS A 133 -3.52 3.68 16.94
N ARG A 134 -3.93 4.91 17.27
CA ARG A 134 -4.48 5.87 16.31
C ARG A 134 -3.44 6.91 15.92
N VAL A 135 -3.56 7.43 14.72
CA VAL A 135 -2.80 8.61 14.28
C VAL A 135 -3.53 9.86 14.74
N SER A 136 -2.84 10.73 15.45
CA SER A 136 -3.43 11.99 15.91
C SER A 136 -3.28 13.10 14.86
N MET A 137 -4.30 13.96 14.77
CA MET A 137 -4.27 15.16 13.92
C MET A 137 -3.05 16.04 14.19
N SER A 138 -2.69 16.22 15.46
CA SER A 138 -1.55 17.07 15.85
C SER A 138 -0.21 16.51 15.38
N GLU A 139 -0.05 15.18 15.35
CA GLU A 139 1.15 14.53 14.84
C GLU A 139 1.27 14.66 13.33
N VAL A 140 0.17 14.46 12.58
CA VAL A 140 0.14 14.70 11.14
C VAL A 140 0.55 16.12 10.80
N ILE A 141 -0.06 17.13 11.45
CA ILE A 141 0.29 18.54 11.24
C ILE A 141 1.77 18.78 11.55
N THR A 142 2.26 18.24 12.67
CA THR A 142 3.65 18.41 13.09
C THR A 142 4.62 17.81 12.07
N VAL A 143 4.38 16.58 11.64
CA VAL A 143 5.25 15.86 10.69
C VAL A 143 5.27 16.57 9.34
N VAL A 144 4.11 16.90 8.81
CA VAL A 144 4.01 17.56 7.49
C VAL A 144 4.66 18.94 7.55
N THR A 145 4.35 19.77 8.56
CA THR A 145 4.90 21.12 8.68
C THR A 145 6.41 21.12 8.88
N ARG A 146 6.94 20.16 9.67
CA ARG A 146 8.35 20.12 10.03
C ARG A 146 9.24 19.45 9.01
N HIS A 147 8.77 18.36 8.40
CA HIS A 147 9.58 17.50 7.55
C HIS A 147 9.22 17.55 6.07
N GLN A 148 8.01 18.01 5.74
CA GLN A 148 7.51 18.09 4.36
C GLN A 148 7.78 16.78 3.58
N PRO A 149 7.27 15.62 4.06
CA PRO A 149 7.58 14.34 3.43
C PRO A 149 7.03 14.30 2.00
N ASP A 150 7.81 13.67 1.10
CA ASP A 150 7.40 13.48 -0.29
C ASP A 150 6.30 12.43 -0.44
N ILE A 151 6.25 11.47 0.51
CA ILE A 151 5.23 10.43 0.58
C ILE A 151 4.79 10.25 2.02
N ILE A 152 3.48 10.12 2.25
CA ILE A 152 2.89 9.81 3.54
C ILE A 152 2.08 8.53 3.40
N PHE A 153 2.40 7.49 4.18
CA PHE A 153 1.64 6.25 4.22
C PHE A 153 0.70 6.20 5.41
N PHE A 154 -0.60 6.04 5.15
CA PHE A 154 -1.60 5.60 6.11
C PHE A 154 -1.99 4.16 5.78
N CYS A 155 -2.13 3.30 6.79
CA CYS A 155 -2.66 1.94 6.68
C CYS A 155 -4.03 1.90 7.36
N SER A 156 -5.11 1.65 6.61
CA SER A 156 -6.47 1.74 7.13
C SER A 156 -7.38 0.63 6.58
N PRO A 157 -7.82 -0.33 7.38
CA PRO A 157 -7.39 -0.61 8.77
C PRO A 157 -5.91 -0.94 8.89
N ASN A 158 -5.27 -0.47 9.97
CA ASN A 158 -3.84 -0.64 10.16
C ASN A 158 -3.44 -2.10 10.43
N ASN A 159 -2.37 -2.55 9.82
CA ASN A 159 -1.70 -3.81 10.15
C ASN A 159 -0.48 -3.52 11.05
N PRO A 160 -0.37 -4.06 12.29
CA PRO A 160 -1.15 -5.20 12.81
C PRO A 160 -2.32 -4.83 13.74
N THR A 161 -2.61 -3.56 13.99
CA THR A 161 -3.49 -3.14 15.10
C THR A 161 -4.98 -3.26 14.80
N GLY A 162 -5.37 -3.36 13.53
CA GLY A 162 -6.76 -3.39 13.08
C GLY A 162 -7.50 -2.06 13.22
N THR A 163 -6.81 -0.98 13.61
CA THR A 163 -7.41 0.33 13.82
C THR A 163 -7.59 1.07 12.49
N PRO A 164 -8.80 1.51 12.12
CA PRO A 164 -8.99 2.36 10.94
C PRO A 164 -8.51 3.79 11.22
N GLU A 165 -8.01 4.48 10.19
CA GLU A 165 -7.65 5.90 10.27
C GLU A 165 -8.88 6.77 10.02
N SER A 166 -9.02 7.88 10.75
CA SER A 166 -10.14 8.78 10.50
C SER A 166 -9.96 9.55 9.18
N LEU A 167 -11.05 9.74 8.44
CA LEU A 167 -11.02 10.49 7.19
C LEU A 167 -10.56 11.94 7.41
N GLU A 168 -10.91 12.55 8.55
CA GLU A 168 -10.49 13.90 8.90
C GLU A 168 -8.96 14.03 9.04
N VAL A 169 -8.29 12.97 9.55
CA VAL A 169 -6.82 12.95 9.67
C VAL A 169 -6.17 12.81 8.30
N ILE A 170 -6.71 11.96 7.43
CA ILE A 170 -6.24 11.79 6.06
C ILE A 170 -6.46 13.08 5.27
N GLU A 171 -7.64 13.68 5.38
CA GLU A 171 -8.00 14.94 4.73
C GLU A 171 -7.09 16.09 5.18
N ALA A 172 -6.77 16.17 6.46
CA ALA A 172 -5.82 17.16 6.95
C ALA A 172 -4.43 17.00 6.33
N ALA A 173 -3.95 15.75 6.17
CA ALA A 173 -2.69 15.49 5.46
C ALA A 173 -2.75 15.97 4.01
N LEU A 174 -3.85 15.68 3.29
CA LEU A 174 -4.06 16.13 1.91
C LEU A 174 -4.07 17.67 1.78
N GLN A 175 -4.65 18.37 2.75
CA GLN A 175 -4.78 19.84 2.71
C GLN A 175 -3.45 20.57 2.94
N ILE A 176 -2.50 19.96 3.67
CA ILE A 176 -1.27 20.64 4.11
C ILE A 176 0.01 20.07 3.50
N SER A 177 -0.07 18.94 2.80
CA SER A 177 1.09 18.27 2.20
C SER A 177 1.20 18.58 0.71
N ASP A 178 2.43 18.89 0.26
CA ASP A 178 2.78 18.93 -1.16
C ASP A 178 3.18 17.53 -1.69
N GLY A 179 3.28 16.54 -0.80
CA GLY A 179 3.65 15.16 -1.12
C GLY A 179 2.46 14.27 -1.46
N VAL A 180 2.75 13.05 -1.90
CA VAL A 180 1.73 12.04 -2.19
C VAL A 180 1.22 11.43 -0.89
N VAL A 181 -0.09 11.52 -0.64
CA VAL A 181 -0.77 10.83 0.46
C VAL A 181 -1.29 9.50 -0.04
N VAL A 182 -0.81 8.41 0.54
CA VAL A 182 -1.18 7.04 0.20
C VAL A 182 -1.97 6.43 1.34
N VAL A 183 -3.16 5.92 1.05
CA VAL A 183 -3.96 5.16 2.00
C VAL A 183 -4.00 3.71 1.55
N ASP A 184 -3.32 2.84 2.30
CA ASP A 184 -3.31 1.41 2.06
C ASP A 184 -4.53 0.77 2.71
N GLU A 185 -5.49 0.38 1.88
CA GLU A 185 -6.74 -0.26 2.27
C GLU A 185 -6.74 -1.77 1.94
N ALA A 186 -5.57 -2.45 2.07
CA ALA A 186 -5.51 -3.91 1.88
C ALA A 186 -6.53 -4.69 2.74
N TYR A 187 -6.98 -4.10 3.83
CA TYR A 187 -8.02 -4.61 4.73
C TYR A 187 -9.29 -3.76 4.74
N GLY A 188 -9.51 -2.94 3.72
CA GLY A 188 -10.65 -2.00 3.63
C GLY A 188 -12.01 -2.67 3.79
N GLN A 189 -12.14 -3.97 3.41
CA GLN A 189 -13.38 -4.73 3.58
C GLN A 189 -13.79 -4.94 5.06
N PHE A 190 -12.88 -4.69 6.00
CA PHE A 190 -13.15 -4.78 7.44
C PHE A 190 -13.42 -3.43 8.11
N ALA A 191 -13.46 -2.34 7.34
CA ALA A 191 -13.80 -0.99 7.80
C ALA A 191 -15.22 -0.60 7.38
N ASP A 192 -15.84 0.32 8.14
CA ASP A 192 -17.17 0.86 7.85
C ASP A 192 -17.15 1.99 6.81
N PHE A 193 -15.97 2.45 6.42
CA PHE A 193 -15.76 3.55 5.47
C PHE A 193 -14.47 3.34 4.66
N THR A 194 -14.30 4.11 3.58
CA THR A 194 -13.14 4.04 2.69
C THR A 194 -12.62 5.45 2.39
N ALA A 195 -11.31 5.59 2.22
CA ALA A 195 -10.69 6.83 1.76
C ALA A 195 -11.02 7.16 0.29
N LEU A 196 -11.58 6.21 -0.48
CA LEU A 196 -12.10 6.49 -1.82
C LEU A 196 -13.17 7.60 -1.82
N ASP A 197 -13.88 7.79 -0.71
CA ASP A 197 -14.87 8.86 -0.59
C ASP A 197 -14.24 10.25 -0.70
N LEU A 198 -12.98 10.42 -0.32
CA LEU A 198 -12.23 11.66 -0.53
C LEU A 198 -11.94 11.89 -2.01
N LEU A 199 -11.62 10.84 -2.78
CA LEU A 199 -11.37 10.94 -4.23
C LEU A 199 -12.66 11.23 -5.04
N ARG A 200 -13.82 10.89 -4.51
CA ARG A 200 -15.13 11.20 -5.11
C ARG A 200 -15.63 12.61 -4.75
N GLY A 201 -15.03 13.24 -3.75
CA GLY A 201 -15.37 14.55 -3.20
C GLY A 201 -14.48 15.69 -3.71
N PRO A 202 -14.03 16.57 -2.81
CA PRO A 202 -13.27 17.78 -3.18
C PRO A 202 -11.92 17.51 -3.86
N TYR A 203 -11.38 16.30 -3.71
CA TYR A 203 -10.06 15.90 -4.27
C TYR A 203 -10.19 15.06 -5.55
N ALA A 204 -11.38 14.95 -6.13
CA ALA A 204 -11.62 14.15 -7.35
C ALA A 204 -10.75 14.57 -8.56
N SER A 205 -10.35 15.83 -8.65
CA SER A 205 -9.51 16.37 -9.72
C SER A 205 -8.00 16.25 -9.46
N GLU A 206 -7.60 15.83 -8.25
CA GLU A 206 -6.21 15.77 -7.79
C GLU A 206 -5.70 14.31 -7.69
N SER A 207 -6.57 13.32 -8.00
CA SER A 207 -6.17 11.92 -8.11
C SER A 207 -5.26 11.71 -9.33
N LEU A 208 -4.15 11.03 -9.10
CA LEU A 208 -3.16 10.67 -10.12
C LEU A 208 -3.71 9.68 -11.14
#